data_5622bcf37f69fbf1f1e8a976f686dbd7
#
_entry.id   5622bcf37f69fbf1f1e8a976f686dbd7
#
_cell.length_a   1.000
_cell.length_b   1.000
_cell.length_c   1.000
_cell.angle_alpha   90.00
_cell.angle_beta   90.00
_cell.angle_gamma   90.00
#
_symmetry.space_group_name_H-M   'P 1'
#
loop_
_entity.id
_entity.type
_entity.pdbx_description
1 polymer ?
#
loop_
_entity_poly.entity_id
_entity_poly.type
_entity_poly.pdbx_seq_one_letter_code
_entity_poly.pdbx_strand_id
1 'polypeptide(L)'
;AEPRDTVIVRDTIERTVVIRDTVQAAIPVADVPKAFYMGLKTNLLYDALLVPNIGVELYLGKGWAVGGNWMYAWWNSNKRHNYWRLYGGELDVRKYFGRRAAEKPLTGHHLGFYGQLFTYDFETGGKGYMGGKPGGSLWEKCNYAVGVEYGYSLPVGRRLNLDFVIGVGYWGGEYHK
;
A
#
# COMPACT_ATOMS: atom_id res chain seq x y z
N ALA A 1 65.62 1.32 34.96
CA ALA A 1 64.92 0.50 33.95
C ALA A 1 63.47 1.00 33.88
N GLU A 2 63.18 1.78 32.86
CA GLU A 2 61.82 2.21 32.58
C GLU A 2 60.93 1.01 32.20
N PRO A 3 59.75 0.92 32.76
CA PRO A 3 58.85 -0.17 32.37
C PRO A 3 58.35 0.07 30.95
N ARG A 4 58.77 -0.79 30.05
CA ARG A 4 58.40 -0.78 28.62
C ARG A 4 56.88 -0.99 28.38
N ASP A 5 56.14 -1.36 29.39
CA ASP A 5 54.71 -1.68 29.27
C ASP A 5 53.78 -0.49 29.15
N THR A 6 54.17 0.70 29.67
CA THR A 6 53.33 1.87 29.68
C THR A 6 53.22 2.56 28.30
N VAL A 7 54.26 2.45 27.48
CA VAL A 7 54.29 3.06 26.14
C VAL A 7 53.44 2.24 25.14
N ILE A 8 53.42 0.92 25.28
CA ILE A 8 52.67 0.02 24.39
C ILE A 8 51.16 0.18 24.61
N VAL A 9 50.72 0.39 25.87
CA VAL A 9 49.28 0.58 26.18
C VAL A 9 48.73 1.89 25.63
N ARG A 10 49.53 2.99 25.66
CA ARG A 10 49.10 4.27 25.07
C ARG A 10 48.94 4.21 23.56
N ASP A 11 49.93 3.60 22.90
CA ASP A 11 49.89 3.45 21.44
C ASP A 11 48.67 2.62 20.97
N THR A 12 48.32 1.60 21.71
CA THR A 12 47.15 0.74 21.39
C THR A 12 45.85 1.46 21.58
N ILE A 13 45.72 2.32 22.60
CA ILE A 13 44.51 3.09 22.86
C ILE A 13 44.34 4.20 21.81
N GLU A 14 45.42 4.94 21.50
CA GLU A 14 45.36 5.98 20.48
C GLU A 14 45.05 5.45 19.07
N ARG A 15 45.62 4.31 18.71
CA ARG A 15 45.29 3.65 17.41
C ARG A 15 43.86 3.16 17.34
N THR A 16 43.32 2.66 18.44
CA THR A 16 41.92 2.20 18.49
C THR A 16 40.94 3.35 18.34
N VAL A 17 41.21 4.51 18.96
CA VAL A 17 40.36 5.71 18.85
C VAL A 17 40.42 6.28 17.42
N VAL A 18 41.61 6.39 16.83
CA VAL A 18 41.78 6.89 15.45
C VAL A 18 41.09 5.98 14.42
N ILE A 19 41.16 4.65 14.60
CA ILE A 19 40.47 3.73 13.69
C ILE A 19 38.93 3.87 13.81
N ARG A 20 38.39 4.09 15.00
CA ARG A 20 36.94 4.33 15.17
C ARG A 20 36.48 5.63 14.52
N ASP A 21 37.21 6.70 14.70
CA ASP A 21 36.88 7.99 14.10
C ASP A 21 37.02 7.95 12.57
N THR A 22 38.01 7.25 12.06
CA THR A 22 38.22 7.12 10.61
C THR A 22 37.16 6.23 9.96
N VAL A 23 36.71 5.18 10.64
CA VAL A 23 35.62 4.32 10.13
C VAL A 23 34.27 5.01 10.18
N GLN A 24 34.01 5.88 11.18
CA GLN A 24 32.79 6.67 11.20
C GLN A 24 32.78 7.83 10.20
N ALA A 25 33.93 8.40 9.89
CA ALA A 25 34.05 9.49 8.91
C ALA A 25 34.05 9.00 7.44
N ALA A 26 34.26 7.71 7.21
CA ALA A 26 34.47 7.15 5.88
C ALA A 26 33.24 6.46 5.25
N ILE A 27 32.06 6.58 5.86
CA ILE A 27 30.82 6.22 5.16
C ILE A 27 30.22 7.52 4.61
N PRO A 28 30.57 7.96 3.39
CA PRO A 28 29.68 8.89 2.72
C PRO A 28 28.34 8.17 2.67
N VAL A 29 27.33 8.74 3.31
CA VAL A 29 25.96 8.41 2.96
C VAL A 29 25.87 8.73 1.48
N ALA A 30 26.12 7.70 0.67
CA ALA A 30 25.91 7.81 -0.77
C ALA A 30 24.49 8.34 -0.90
N ASP A 31 24.36 9.50 -1.51
CA ASP A 31 23.08 9.99 -1.99
C ASP A 31 22.56 8.91 -2.91
N VAL A 32 21.82 7.96 -2.33
CA VAL A 32 21.17 6.92 -3.10
C VAL A 32 20.24 7.71 -4.02
N PRO A 33 20.50 7.68 -5.33
CA PRO A 33 19.66 8.43 -6.24
C PRO A 33 18.24 8.05 -5.91
N LYS A 34 17.35 9.05 -5.77
CA LYS A 34 15.92 8.84 -5.48
C LYS A 34 15.35 8.02 -6.64
N ALA A 35 15.56 6.72 -6.60
CA ALA A 35 15.05 5.84 -7.61
C ALA A 35 13.52 5.95 -7.54
N PHE A 36 12.91 6.35 -8.63
CA PHE A 36 11.47 6.30 -8.78
C PHE A 36 11.05 4.85 -8.56
N TYR A 37 10.24 4.62 -7.55
CA TYR A 37 9.79 3.27 -7.21
C TYR A 37 8.27 3.21 -7.34
N MET A 38 7.81 2.32 -8.21
CA MET A 38 6.39 2.13 -8.52
C MET A 38 6.05 0.65 -8.43
N GLY A 39 4.89 0.34 -7.86
CA GLY A 39 4.29 -0.98 -7.86
C GLY A 39 2.98 -0.99 -8.64
N LEU A 40 2.72 -2.07 -9.37
CA LEU A 40 1.39 -2.43 -9.84
C LEU A 40 0.76 -3.35 -8.81
N LYS A 41 -0.52 -3.17 -8.51
CA LYS A 41 -1.24 -3.97 -7.52
C LYS A 41 -2.57 -4.47 -8.06
N THR A 42 -3.01 -5.62 -7.59
CA THR A 42 -4.38 -6.13 -7.72
C THR A 42 -4.88 -6.58 -6.36
N ASN A 43 -6.18 -6.54 -6.15
CA ASN A 43 -6.80 -7.01 -4.93
C ASN A 43 -7.38 -8.40 -5.17
N LEU A 44 -6.75 -9.41 -4.60
CA LEU A 44 -7.13 -10.83 -4.79
C LEU A 44 -8.54 -11.14 -4.27
N LEU A 45 -9.05 -10.41 -3.28
CA LEU A 45 -10.41 -10.58 -2.80
C LEU A 45 -11.43 -10.12 -3.86
N TYR A 46 -11.17 -8.99 -4.51
CA TYR A 46 -12.00 -8.52 -5.61
C TYR A 46 -11.93 -9.47 -6.80
N ASP A 47 -10.74 -9.96 -7.14
CA ASP A 47 -10.57 -10.95 -8.22
C ASP A 47 -11.34 -12.24 -7.93
N ALA A 48 -11.32 -12.72 -6.68
CA ALA A 48 -12.10 -13.88 -6.25
C ALA A 48 -13.62 -13.66 -6.31
N LEU A 49 -14.06 -12.40 -6.13
CA LEU A 49 -15.45 -12.00 -6.28
C LEU A 49 -15.83 -11.63 -7.74
N LEU A 50 -14.98 -11.96 -8.71
CA LEU A 50 -15.15 -11.64 -10.12
C LEU A 50 -15.26 -10.13 -10.40
N VAL A 51 -14.52 -9.33 -9.64
CA VAL A 51 -14.39 -7.88 -9.83
C VAL A 51 -12.95 -7.56 -10.25
N PRO A 52 -12.63 -7.62 -11.55
CA PRO A 52 -11.32 -7.23 -12.05
C PRO A 52 -10.91 -5.85 -11.56
N ASN A 53 -9.68 -5.75 -11.12
CA ASN A 53 -9.16 -4.49 -10.61
C ASN A 53 -7.67 -4.34 -10.93
N ILE A 54 -7.23 -3.12 -11.01
CA ILE A 54 -5.83 -2.77 -11.22
C ILE A 54 -5.49 -1.49 -10.45
N GLY A 55 -4.37 -1.50 -9.79
CA GLY A 55 -3.87 -0.35 -9.05
C GLY A 55 -2.41 -0.06 -9.31
N VAL A 56 -2.04 1.15 -8.97
CA VAL A 56 -0.67 1.65 -9.03
C VAL A 56 -0.35 2.26 -7.68
N GLU A 57 0.87 2.05 -7.21
CA GLU A 57 1.38 2.66 -5.98
C GLU A 57 2.74 3.29 -6.25
N LEU A 58 2.88 4.57 -5.88
CA LEU A 58 4.07 5.38 -6.09
C LEU A 58 4.74 5.66 -4.75
N TYR A 59 6.01 5.29 -4.61
CA TYR A 59 6.80 5.61 -3.44
C TYR A 59 7.38 7.03 -3.53
N LEU A 60 7.03 7.87 -2.57
CA LEU A 60 7.43 9.28 -2.53
C LEU A 60 8.71 9.54 -1.71
N GLY A 61 9.23 8.49 -1.08
CA GLY A 61 10.39 8.60 -0.18
C GLY A 61 10.01 8.69 1.30
N LYS A 62 10.98 8.44 2.16
CA LYS A 62 10.82 8.49 3.62
C LYS A 62 9.66 7.63 4.14
N GLY A 63 9.33 6.53 3.45
CA GLY A 63 8.24 5.64 3.79
C GLY A 63 6.85 6.11 3.36
N TRP A 64 6.70 7.23 2.66
CA TRP A 64 5.43 7.67 2.13
C TRP A 64 5.17 7.08 0.75
N ALA A 65 3.93 6.67 0.51
CA ALA A 65 3.45 6.24 -0.78
C ALA A 65 2.04 6.79 -1.05
N VAL A 66 1.70 6.92 -2.30
CA VAL A 66 0.37 7.26 -2.78
C VAL A 66 -0.06 6.18 -3.77
N GLY A 67 -1.28 5.71 -3.62
CA GLY A 67 -1.85 4.67 -4.45
C GLY A 67 -3.15 5.08 -5.10
N GLY A 68 -3.47 4.41 -6.18
CA GLY A 68 -4.77 4.46 -6.81
C GLY A 68 -5.13 3.09 -7.31
N ASN A 69 -6.41 2.74 -7.21
CA ASN A 69 -6.94 1.48 -7.69
C ASN A 69 -8.24 1.75 -8.46
N TRP A 70 -8.42 1.04 -9.55
CA TRP A 70 -9.64 1.05 -10.34
C TRP A 70 -10.20 -0.34 -10.42
N MET A 71 -11.52 -0.48 -10.18
CA MET A 71 -12.26 -1.73 -10.27
C MET A 71 -13.41 -1.61 -11.26
N TYR A 72 -13.66 -2.68 -12.00
CA TYR A 72 -14.73 -2.71 -12.98
C TYR A 72 -15.25 -4.14 -13.17
N ALA A 73 -16.49 -4.37 -12.76
CA ALA A 73 -17.25 -5.57 -13.07
C ALA A 73 -18.59 -5.16 -13.67
N TRP A 74 -18.95 -5.74 -14.80
CA TRP A 74 -20.21 -5.46 -15.46
C TRP A 74 -20.81 -6.72 -16.05
N TRP A 75 -21.13 -7.66 -15.15
CA TRP A 75 -21.70 -8.94 -15.52
C TRP A 75 -23.22 -8.86 -15.43
N ASN A 76 -23.92 -9.15 -16.55
CA ASN A 76 -25.38 -9.13 -16.59
C ASN A 76 -25.95 -10.30 -17.38
N SER A 77 -27.10 -10.78 -16.93
CA SER A 77 -27.94 -11.73 -17.68
C SER A 77 -29.40 -11.22 -17.62
N ASN A 78 -29.78 -10.41 -18.58
CA ASN A 78 -31.13 -9.82 -18.64
C ASN A 78 -32.24 -10.88 -18.65
N LYS A 79 -32.02 -12.04 -19.29
CA LYS A 79 -32.99 -13.15 -19.31
C LYS A 79 -33.24 -13.79 -17.95
N ARG A 80 -32.27 -13.70 -17.03
CA ARG A 80 -32.31 -14.31 -15.70
C ARG A 80 -32.45 -13.29 -14.59
N HIS A 81 -32.48 -12.01 -14.92
CA HIS A 81 -32.41 -10.88 -13.96
C HIS A 81 -31.27 -11.08 -12.94
N ASN A 82 -30.08 -11.38 -13.47
CA ASN A 82 -28.89 -11.50 -12.67
C ASN A 82 -27.94 -10.36 -13.05
N TYR A 83 -27.65 -9.50 -12.09
CA TYR A 83 -26.76 -8.36 -12.24
C TYR A 83 -25.67 -8.45 -11.19
N TRP A 84 -24.41 -8.40 -11.62
CA TRP A 84 -23.23 -8.32 -10.78
C TRP A 84 -22.38 -7.19 -11.33
N ARG A 85 -22.69 -6.00 -10.88
CA ARG A 85 -22.10 -4.78 -11.40
C ARG A 85 -21.47 -4.00 -10.27
N LEU A 86 -20.22 -3.65 -10.43
CA LEU A 86 -19.46 -2.82 -9.51
C LEU A 86 -18.39 -2.08 -10.33
N TYR A 87 -18.34 -0.78 -10.24
CA TYR A 87 -17.21 -0.05 -10.77
C TYR A 87 -16.93 1.18 -9.91
N GLY A 88 -15.67 1.57 -9.88
CA GLY A 88 -15.24 2.70 -9.11
C GLY A 88 -13.74 2.79 -8.99
N GLY A 89 -13.30 3.74 -8.19
CA GLY A 89 -11.89 3.97 -7.92
C GLY A 89 -11.63 4.25 -6.45
N GLU A 90 -10.41 4.00 -6.06
CA GLU A 90 -9.88 4.25 -4.74
C GLU A 90 -8.57 5.02 -4.85
N LEU A 91 -8.37 5.95 -3.95
CA LEU A 91 -7.10 6.62 -3.73
C LEU A 91 -6.67 6.37 -2.29
N ASP A 92 -5.40 6.09 -2.10
CA ASP A 92 -4.82 5.85 -0.79
C ASP A 92 -3.50 6.61 -0.60
N VAL A 93 -3.25 7.00 0.64
CA VAL A 93 -1.98 7.54 1.09
C VAL A 93 -1.49 6.69 2.24
N ARG A 94 -0.30 6.12 2.11
CA ARG A 94 0.28 5.17 3.06
C ARG A 94 1.58 5.65 3.64
N LYS A 95 1.79 5.32 4.89
CA LYS A 95 3.05 5.48 5.59
C LYS A 95 3.60 4.12 5.98
N TYR A 96 4.66 3.71 5.32
CA TYR A 96 5.42 2.52 5.62
C TYR A 96 6.41 2.76 6.77
N PHE A 97 6.56 1.79 7.66
CA PHE A 97 7.43 1.89 8.82
C PHE A 97 7.96 0.51 9.23
N GLY A 98 8.93 0.54 10.16
CA GLY A 98 9.60 -0.66 10.64
C GLY A 98 10.85 -1.02 9.83
N ARG A 99 11.52 -2.07 10.26
CA ARG A 99 12.82 -2.48 9.72
C ARG A 99 12.77 -2.77 8.23
N ARG A 100 11.76 -3.50 7.76
CA ARG A 100 11.64 -3.86 6.33
C ARG A 100 11.40 -2.65 5.44
N ALA A 101 10.61 -1.68 5.91
CA ALA A 101 10.38 -0.45 5.18
C ALA A 101 11.64 0.41 5.01
N ALA A 102 12.59 0.29 5.94
CA ALA A 102 13.90 0.93 5.83
C ALA A 102 14.83 0.21 4.83
N GLU A 103 14.67 -1.11 4.69
CA GLU A 103 15.50 -1.94 3.80
C GLU A 103 15.00 -1.89 2.34
N LYS A 104 13.68 -1.87 2.13
CA LYS A 104 13.07 -1.90 0.79
C LYS A 104 11.77 -1.06 0.76
N PRO A 105 11.61 -0.16 -0.22
CA PRO A 105 10.36 0.57 -0.43
C PRO A 105 9.15 -0.35 -0.59
N LEU A 106 7.97 0.12 -0.17
CA LEU A 106 6.68 -0.58 -0.27
C LEU A 106 6.69 -1.95 0.41
N THR A 107 7.41 -2.10 1.51
CA THR A 107 7.44 -3.34 2.30
C THR A 107 7.33 -3.04 3.80
N GLY A 108 6.90 -4.07 4.57
CA GLY A 108 6.75 -3.96 6.02
C GLY A 108 5.37 -3.44 6.43
N HIS A 109 5.29 -2.92 7.64
CA HIS A 109 4.06 -2.37 8.20
C HIS A 109 3.71 -1.04 7.53
N HIS A 110 2.43 -0.80 7.33
CA HIS A 110 1.95 0.50 6.89
C HIS A 110 0.62 0.87 7.54
N LEU A 111 0.43 2.17 7.68
CA LEU A 111 -0.84 2.82 8.02
C LEU A 111 -1.22 3.72 6.86
N GLY A 112 -2.49 3.76 6.52
CA GLY A 112 -2.98 4.56 5.42
C GLY A 112 -4.33 5.21 5.68
N PHE A 113 -4.61 6.19 4.85
CA PHE A 113 -5.93 6.75 4.65
C PHE A 113 -6.38 6.41 3.25
N TYR A 114 -7.62 6.01 3.10
CA TYR A 114 -8.20 5.74 1.79
C TYR A 114 -9.50 6.51 1.57
N GLY A 115 -9.76 6.83 0.32
CA GLY A 115 -11.02 7.36 -0.16
C GLY A 115 -11.45 6.59 -1.40
N GLN A 116 -12.68 6.13 -1.43
CA GLN A 116 -13.23 5.31 -2.50
C GLN A 116 -14.53 5.91 -3.00
N LEU A 117 -14.70 5.93 -4.32
CA LEU A 117 -15.95 6.28 -5.01
C LEU A 117 -16.36 5.10 -5.88
N PHE A 118 -17.56 4.62 -5.73
CA PHE A 118 -18.03 3.45 -6.46
C PHE A 118 -19.54 3.45 -6.65
N THR A 119 -19.99 2.71 -7.64
CA THR A 119 -21.39 2.34 -7.82
C THR A 119 -21.51 0.83 -7.94
N TYR A 120 -22.61 0.28 -7.47
CA TYR A 120 -22.83 -1.16 -7.48
C TYR A 120 -24.30 -1.49 -7.74
N ASP A 121 -24.53 -2.67 -8.26
CA ASP A 121 -25.85 -3.20 -8.57
C ASP A 121 -25.79 -4.74 -8.53
N PHE A 122 -26.38 -5.31 -7.50
CA PHE A 122 -26.41 -6.74 -7.26
C PHE A 122 -27.84 -7.24 -7.21
N GLU A 123 -28.20 -8.08 -8.18
CA GLU A 123 -29.52 -8.72 -8.27
C GLU A 123 -29.36 -10.18 -8.71
N THR A 124 -30.16 -11.07 -8.14
CA THR A 124 -30.16 -12.47 -8.50
C THR A 124 -31.59 -12.97 -8.67
N GLY A 125 -31.96 -13.36 -9.91
CA GLY A 125 -33.24 -14.00 -10.22
C GLY A 125 -34.47 -13.12 -10.05
N GLY A 126 -34.33 -11.81 -10.13
CA GLY A 126 -35.42 -10.86 -9.95
C GLY A 126 -35.95 -10.75 -8.51
N LYS A 127 -35.19 -11.30 -7.55
CA LYS A 127 -35.48 -11.21 -6.12
C LYS A 127 -34.26 -10.66 -5.40
N GLY A 128 -34.47 -9.58 -4.64
CA GLY A 128 -33.41 -8.97 -3.86
C GLY A 128 -32.52 -8.07 -4.71
N TYR A 129 -33.00 -6.88 -4.99
CA TYR A 129 -32.18 -5.81 -5.54
C TYR A 129 -31.43 -5.11 -4.41
N MET A 130 -30.13 -4.98 -4.56
CA MET A 130 -29.28 -4.20 -3.65
C MET A 130 -28.26 -3.44 -4.48
N GLY A 131 -28.47 -2.14 -4.59
CA GLY A 131 -27.58 -1.33 -5.40
C GLY A 131 -27.84 0.15 -5.30
N GLY A 132 -26.96 0.94 -5.88
CA GLY A 132 -27.22 2.34 -6.19
C GLY A 132 -28.29 2.47 -7.26
N LYS A 133 -28.78 3.68 -7.51
CA LYS A 133 -29.82 3.91 -8.55
C LYS A 133 -29.31 3.38 -9.91
N PRO A 134 -30.00 2.43 -10.57
CA PRO A 134 -29.57 1.89 -11.86
C PRO A 134 -29.42 2.99 -12.91
N GLY A 135 -28.43 2.88 -13.78
CA GLY A 135 -28.27 3.74 -14.96
C GLY A 135 -27.75 5.15 -14.70
N GLY A 136 -27.26 5.46 -13.49
CA GLY A 136 -26.59 6.72 -13.21
C GLY A 136 -25.09 6.69 -13.51
N SER A 137 -24.52 7.85 -13.81
CA SER A 137 -23.07 8.00 -13.85
C SER A 137 -22.47 7.93 -12.45
N LEU A 138 -21.16 7.66 -12.37
CA LEU A 138 -20.44 7.67 -11.09
C LEU A 138 -20.58 9.00 -10.33
N TRP A 139 -20.78 10.09 -11.06
CA TRP A 139 -20.92 11.44 -10.50
C TRP A 139 -22.31 11.76 -9.96
N GLU A 140 -23.34 11.11 -10.48
CA GLU A 140 -24.73 11.38 -10.09
C GLU A 140 -25.22 10.45 -8.98
N LYS A 141 -24.66 9.24 -8.90
CA LYS A 141 -25.21 8.15 -8.07
C LYS A 141 -24.08 7.31 -7.46
N CYS A 142 -23.04 7.98 -6.96
CA CYS A 142 -21.95 7.29 -6.32
C CYS A 142 -22.18 7.04 -4.84
N ASN A 143 -21.72 5.90 -4.39
CA ASN A 143 -21.41 5.64 -3.01
C ASN A 143 -19.95 6.04 -2.76
N TYR A 144 -19.68 6.49 -1.57
CA TYR A 144 -18.32 6.82 -1.17
C TYR A 144 -17.96 6.14 0.15
N ALA A 145 -16.71 5.79 0.28
CA ALA A 145 -16.15 5.33 1.52
C ALA A 145 -14.88 6.10 1.82
N VAL A 146 -14.67 6.44 3.08
CA VAL A 146 -13.43 7.05 3.57
C VAL A 146 -13.03 6.38 4.87
N GLY A 147 -11.76 6.12 5.05
CA GLY A 147 -11.32 5.41 6.23
C GLY A 147 -9.82 5.38 6.42
N VAL A 148 -9.44 4.60 7.40
CA VAL A 148 -8.06 4.30 7.74
C VAL A 148 -7.81 2.82 7.54
N GLU A 149 -6.60 2.49 7.16
CA GLU A 149 -6.17 1.11 6.96
C GLU A 149 -4.84 0.85 7.66
N TYR A 150 -4.66 -0.39 8.07
CA TYR A 150 -3.40 -0.92 8.52
C TYR A 150 -3.08 -2.17 7.73
N GLY A 151 -1.83 -2.32 7.35
CA GLY A 151 -1.41 -3.49 6.62
C GLY A 151 0.04 -3.87 6.83
N TYR A 152 0.36 -5.02 6.24
CA TYR A 152 1.69 -5.57 6.23
C TYR A 152 2.03 -6.12 4.84
N SER A 153 3.00 -5.50 4.20
CA SER A 153 3.47 -5.89 2.88
C SER A 153 4.68 -6.83 3.01
N LEU A 154 4.43 -8.11 2.68
CA LEU A 154 5.41 -9.18 2.74
C LEU A 154 6.08 -9.36 1.37
N PRO A 155 7.40 -9.16 1.24
CA PRO A 155 8.10 -9.48 0.01
C PRO A 155 8.18 -11.01 -0.15
N VAL A 156 7.54 -11.54 -1.17
CA VAL A 156 7.56 -12.98 -1.53
C VAL A 156 8.48 -13.28 -2.71
N GLY A 157 9.02 -12.24 -3.34
CA GLY A 157 9.97 -12.35 -4.43
C GLY A 157 10.76 -11.07 -4.66
N ARG A 158 11.63 -11.09 -5.67
CA ARG A 158 12.48 -9.93 -6.00
C ARG A 158 11.66 -8.68 -6.36
N ARG A 159 10.52 -8.86 -7.04
CA ARG A 159 9.62 -7.80 -7.52
C ARG A 159 8.16 -8.03 -7.12
N LEU A 160 7.89 -8.99 -6.24
CA LEU A 160 6.54 -9.36 -5.83
C LEU A 160 6.41 -9.21 -4.32
N ASN A 161 5.36 -8.52 -3.91
CA ASN A 161 4.94 -8.39 -2.52
C ASN A 161 3.52 -8.93 -2.38
N LEU A 162 3.22 -9.54 -1.24
CA LEU A 162 1.87 -9.89 -0.83
C LEU A 162 1.48 -8.93 0.29
N ASP A 163 0.43 -8.16 0.08
CA ASP A 163 -0.03 -7.12 1.00
C ASP A 163 -1.30 -7.56 1.72
N PHE A 164 -1.25 -7.59 3.04
CA PHE A 164 -2.38 -7.89 3.91
C PHE A 164 -2.87 -6.59 4.51
N VAL A 165 -4.09 -6.20 4.18
CA VAL A 165 -4.67 -4.92 4.60
C VAL A 165 -6.00 -5.15 5.30
N ILE A 166 -6.20 -4.47 6.41
CA ILE A 166 -7.48 -4.33 7.09
C ILE A 166 -7.79 -2.85 7.25
N GLY A 167 -9.00 -2.47 6.88
CA GLY A 167 -9.45 -1.07 6.98
C GLY A 167 -10.76 -0.94 7.73
N VAL A 168 -10.96 0.22 8.31
CA VAL A 168 -12.21 0.64 8.91
C VAL A 168 -12.52 2.05 8.44
N GLY A 169 -13.79 2.29 8.11
CA GLY A 169 -14.18 3.59 7.57
C GLY A 169 -15.68 3.82 7.62
N TYR A 170 -16.04 4.99 7.16
CA TYR A 170 -17.41 5.41 6.96
C TYR A 170 -17.82 5.20 5.51
N TRP A 171 -18.99 4.61 5.31
CA TRP A 171 -19.61 4.44 4.00
C TRP A 171 -20.87 5.29 3.94
N GLY A 172 -20.99 6.14 2.91
CA GLY A 172 -22.13 6.96 2.61
C GLY A 172 -22.60 6.76 1.17
N GLY A 173 -23.86 7.11 0.92
CA GLY A 173 -24.48 7.02 -0.40
C GLY A 173 -25.93 6.57 -0.31
N GLU A 174 -26.62 6.63 -1.44
CA GLU A 174 -28.00 6.17 -1.57
C GLU A 174 -28.01 4.72 -2.07
N TYR A 175 -28.83 3.89 -1.44
CA TYR A 175 -29.08 2.53 -1.91
C TYR A 175 -30.58 2.27 -2.02
N HIS A 176 -30.98 1.43 -2.96
CA HIS A 176 -32.34 0.91 -3.10
C HIS A 176 -32.35 -0.59 -2.81
N LYS A 177 -33.43 -1.03 -2.18
CA LYS A 177 -33.62 -2.41 -1.78
C LYS A 177 -34.87 -2.96 -2.46
#